data_fb45154cc9d3303fc42a924bd875c149
#
_entry.id   fb45154cc9d3303fc42a924bd875c149
#
_cell.length_a   1.000
_cell.length_b   1.000
_cell.length_c   1.000
_cell.angle_alpha   90.00
_cell.angle_beta   90.00
_cell.angle_gamma   90.00
#
_symmetry.space_group_name_H-M   'P 1'
#
loop_
_entity.id
_entity.type
_entity.pdbx_description
1 polymer ?
#
loop_
_entity_poly.entity_id
_entity_poly.type
_entity_poly.pdbx_seq_one_letter_code
_entity_poly.pdbx_strand_id
1 'polypeptide(L)'
;MPQSRRRGIVLHTAEWQQYDEVGGAALPQFLRFLANLPEPDNVARALLMGPMSIFDTAAVSVTQVKDEALELHGTCGYTPGEVDGYWRVPLSVPTPFSRCVREAEVIIDEIEEVTTRFEALRVDEGLWEGFIARFGVGQVISAPIIFQGTVIGAFGGITRSKRQWTSLDFAVLDGLSSALGLWMTHQDTPSVRTDRLVRRDTAILHLTSRQQQILRLVEVGKSNSSISLALGYSVSTIKQELQRAMRSMGVSDRIDAAARARSLGLLTD
;
A
#
# COMPACT_ATOMS: atom_id res chain seq x y z
N MET A 1 5.23 37.22 -2.49
CA MET A 1 4.62 35.99 -1.97
C MET A 1 3.31 35.77 -2.69
N PRO A 2 3.16 34.83 -3.62
CA PRO A 2 1.86 34.52 -4.22
C PRO A 2 1.15 33.52 -3.31
N GLN A 3 0.00 33.95 -2.78
CA GLN A 3 -0.98 33.07 -2.13
C GLN A 3 -1.50 32.05 -3.15
N SER A 4 -1.17 30.78 -3.00
CA SER A 4 -1.80 29.71 -3.75
C SER A 4 -3.29 29.63 -3.32
N ARG A 5 -4.16 30.14 -4.16
CA ARG A 5 -5.61 29.98 -4.00
C ARG A 5 -5.92 28.50 -4.15
N ARG A 6 -6.21 27.81 -3.06
CA ARG A 6 -6.92 26.53 -3.10
C ARG A 6 -8.25 26.79 -3.81
N ARG A 7 -8.38 26.40 -5.06
CA ARG A 7 -9.67 26.33 -5.73
C ARG A 7 -10.41 25.14 -5.14
N GLY A 8 -11.32 25.39 -4.22
CA GLY A 8 -12.28 24.37 -3.80
C GLY A 8 -13.03 23.89 -5.05
N ILE A 9 -13.00 22.58 -5.29
CA ILE A 9 -13.75 21.94 -6.38
C ILE A 9 -15.21 21.97 -5.96
N VAL A 10 -16.01 22.75 -6.67
CA VAL A 10 -17.49 22.76 -6.52
C VAL A 10 -18.02 21.77 -7.55
N LEU A 11 -18.48 20.62 -7.09
CA LEU A 11 -19.11 19.62 -7.94
C LEU A 11 -20.56 20.00 -8.21
N HIS A 12 -21.01 19.82 -9.46
CA HIS A 12 -22.41 20.02 -9.84
C HIS A 12 -23.25 18.79 -9.45
N THR A 13 -24.54 19.02 -9.17
CA THR A 13 -25.51 17.98 -8.71
C THR A 13 -25.55 16.75 -9.61
N ALA A 14 -25.38 16.92 -10.93
CA ALA A 14 -25.36 15.82 -11.90
C ALA A 14 -24.14 14.88 -11.76
N GLU A 15 -22.98 15.42 -11.35
CA GLU A 15 -21.76 14.64 -11.12
C GLU A 15 -21.91 13.75 -9.87
N TRP A 16 -22.61 14.22 -8.84
CA TRP A 16 -22.94 13.44 -7.65
C TRP A 16 -23.88 12.27 -7.93
N GLN A 17 -24.86 12.45 -8.83
CA GLN A 17 -25.80 11.38 -9.22
C GLN A 17 -25.07 10.24 -9.95
N GLN A 18 -24.16 10.57 -10.85
CA GLN A 18 -23.33 9.56 -11.54
C GLN A 18 -22.41 8.80 -10.59
N TYR A 19 -21.91 9.46 -9.53
CA TYR A 19 -21.10 8.83 -8.49
C TYR A 19 -21.90 7.80 -7.67
N ASP A 20 -23.14 8.13 -7.31
CA ASP A 20 -24.03 7.24 -6.55
C ASP A 20 -24.38 5.95 -7.32
N GLU A 21 -24.47 6.02 -8.65
CA GLU A 21 -24.78 4.85 -9.48
C GLU A 21 -23.60 3.88 -9.63
N VAL A 22 -22.34 4.36 -9.60
CA VAL A 22 -21.16 3.57 -9.95
C VAL A 22 -20.29 3.20 -8.73
N GLY A 23 -20.31 3.98 -7.66
CA GLY A 23 -19.39 3.77 -6.53
C GLY A 23 -19.81 4.38 -5.20
N GLY A 24 -20.96 5.02 -5.12
CA GLY A 24 -21.39 5.77 -3.94
C GLY A 24 -21.43 4.98 -2.63
N ALA A 25 -21.64 3.68 -2.69
CA ALA A 25 -21.60 2.80 -1.53
C ALA A 25 -20.19 2.42 -1.10
N ALA A 26 -19.21 2.44 -2.01
CA ALA A 26 -17.84 1.95 -1.74
C ALA A 26 -17.07 2.87 -0.80
N LEU A 27 -17.15 4.19 -0.95
CA LEU A 27 -16.46 5.15 -0.10
C LEU A 27 -16.97 5.14 1.36
N PRO A 28 -18.28 5.21 1.64
CA PRO A 28 -18.77 5.10 3.02
C PRO A 28 -18.43 3.77 3.70
N GLN A 29 -18.42 2.67 2.96
CA GLN A 29 -17.99 1.37 3.47
C GLN A 29 -16.50 1.36 3.81
N PHE A 30 -15.67 1.94 2.94
CA PHE A 30 -14.25 2.07 3.16
C PHE A 30 -13.95 2.96 4.38
N LEU A 31 -14.63 4.09 4.56
CA LEU A 31 -14.48 4.95 5.74
C LEU A 31 -14.85 4.22 7.04
N ARG A 32 -15.95 3.47 7.04
CA ARG A 32 -16.32 2.62 8.20
C ARG A 32 -15.29 1.54 8.49
N PHE A 33 -14.69 0.96 7.45
CA PHE A 33 -13.62 -0.01 7.60
C PHE A 33 -12.36 0.62 8.21
N LEU A 34 -11.94 1.80 7.74
CA LEU A 34 -10.78 2.53 8.30
C LEU A 34 -10.97 2.91 9.78
N ALA A 35 -12.19 3.19 10.21
CA ALA A 35 -12.50 3.52 11.60
C ALA A 35 -12.17 2.38 12.60
N ASN A 36 -12.04 1.13 12.11
CA ASN A 36 -11.58 0.00 12.91
C ASN A 36 -10.06 -0.14 12.95
N LEU A 37 -9.31 0.82 12.43
CA LEU A 37 -7.85 0.86 12.37
C LEU A 37 -7.24 -0.45 11.81
N PRO A 38 -7.62 -0.88 10.60
CA PRO A 38 -7.15 -2.14 10.02
C PRO A 38 -5.64 -2.11 9.72
N GLU A 39 -5.05 -3.29 9.57
CA GLU A 39 -3.66 -3.43 9.14
C GLU A 39 -3.46 -2.93 7.70
N PRO A 40 -2.26 -2.43 7.35
CA PRO A 40 -1.98 -1.77 6.08
C PRO A 40 -2.30 -2.57 4.82
N ASP A 41 -1.97 -3.87 4.79
CA ASP A 41 -2.29 -4.74 3.64
C ASP A 41 -3.81 -4.92 3.46
N ASN A 42 -4.58 -4.90 4.57
CA ASN A 42 -6.03 -4.93 4.51
C ASN A 42 -6.59 -3.60 3.99
N VAL A 43 -5.93 -2.47 4.28
CA VAL A 43 -6.29 -1.16 3.71
C VAL A 43 -6.05 -1.14 2.20
N ALA A 44 -4.89 -1.61 1.74
CA ALA A 44 -4.60 -1.69 0.31
C ALA A 44 -5.61 -2.60 -0.42
N ARG A 45 -6.00 -3.72 0.19
CA ARG A 45 -7.04 -4.60 -0.35
C ARG A 45 -8.40 -3.91 -0.40
N ALA A 46 -8.80 -3.24 0.67
CA ALA A 46 -10.07 -2.54 0.73
C ALA A 46 -10.13 -1.35 -0.25
N LEU A 47 -9.01 -0.64 -0.47
CA LEU A 47 -8.88 0.37 -1.51
C LEU A 47 -9.12 -0.23 -2.89
N LEU A 48 -8.42 -1.32 -3.23
CA LEU A 48 -8.49 -1.97 -4.54
C LEU A 48 -9.90 -2.49 -4.83
N MET A 49 -10.50 -3.19 -3.87
CA MET A 49 -11.83 -3.82 -4.03
C MET A 49 -13.00 -2.85 -3.84
N GLY A 50 -12.73 -1.68 -3.29
CA GLY A 50 -13.71 -0.64 -2.99
C GLY A 50 -13.50 0.62 -3.83
N PRO A 51 -13.12 1.77 -3.22
CA PRO A 51 -13.15 3.05 -3.90
C PRO A 51 -12.22 3.19 -5.11
N MET A 52 -11.10 2.45 -5.17
CA MET A 52 -10.22 2.49 -6.34
C MET A 52 -10.73 1.63 -7.51
N SER A 53 -11.73 0.77 -7.29
CA SER A 53 -12.31 -0.05 -8.36
C SER A 53 -13.03 0.78 -9.44
N ILE A 54 -13.53 1.96 -9.10
CA ILE A 54 -14.16 2.89 -10.06
C ILE A 54 -13.19 3.38 -11.15
N PHE A 55 -11.88 3.30 -10.86
CA PHE A 55 -10.82 3.67 -11.80
C PHE A 55 -10.30 2.46 -12.60
N ASP A 56 -10.96 1.31 -12.52
CA ASP A 56 -10.50 0.04 -13.12
C ASP A 56 -9.08 -0.32 -12.66
N THR A 57 -8.77 -0.09 -11.38
CA THR A 57 -7.45 -0.31 -10.80
C THR A 57 -7.16 -1.80 -10.66
N ALA A 58 -5.99 -2.24 -11.12
CA ALA A 58 -5.54 -3.62 -11.07
C ALA A 58 -4.68 -3.93 -9.84
N ALA A 59 -3.93 -2.95 -9.37
CA ALA A 59 -3.04 -3.06 -8.22
C ALA A 59 -2.96 -1.72 -7.47
N VAL A 60 -2.80 -1.78 -6.15
CA VAL A 60 -2.75 -0.62 -5.26
C VAL A 60 -1.57 -0.74 -4.31
N SER A 61 -0.91 0.39 -4.07
CA SER A 61 0.12 0.57 -3.05
C SER A 61 -0.26 1.72 -2.12
N VAL A 62 0.08 1.59 -0.85
CA VAL A 62 0.03 2.64 0.17
C VAL A 62 1.42 2.79 0.75
N THR A 63 1.94 4.01 0.79
CA THR A 63 3.28 4.32 1.31
C THR A 63 3.20 5.36 2.40
N GLN A 64 4.17 5.35 3.31
CA GLN A 64 4.34 6.36 4.37
C GLN A 64 5.67 7.09 4.17
N VAL A 65 5.69 8.41 4.36
CA VAL A 65 6.93 9.18 4.42
C VAL A 65 7.60 8.95 5.76
N LYS A 66 8.86 8.50 5.73
CA LYS A 66 9.68 8.31 6.91
C LYS A 66 11.15 8.56 6.57
N ASP A 67 11.83 9.38 7.37
CA ASP A 67 13.25 9.68 7.19
C ASP A 67 13.60 10.04 5.73
N GLU A 68 12.87 10.98 5.13
CA GLU A 68 13.01 11.44 3.73
C GLU A 68 12.90 10.34 2.67
N ALA A 69 12.20 9.27 2.97
CA ALA A 69 11.91 8.19 2.04
C ALA A 69 10.43 7.79 2.09
N LEU A 70 9.94 7.20 1.02
CA LEU A 70 8.68 6.48 0.97
C LEU A 70 8.91 5.04 1.38
N GLU A 71 8.32 4.62 2.49
CA GLU A 71 8.28 3.22 2.91
C GLU A 71 6.97 2.59 2.48
N LEU A 72 7.05 1.43 1.84
CA LEU A 72 5.89 0.66 1.45
C LEU A 72 5.16 0.14 2.69
N HIS A 73 3.91 0.56 2.85
CA HIS A 73 3.11 0.27 4.02
C HIS A 73 2.13 -0.88 3.78
N GLY A 74 1.50 -0.92 2.61
CA GLY A 74 0.61 -2.02 2.21
C GLY A 74 0.43 -2.10 0.70
N THR A 75 0.16 -3.31 0.19
CA THR A 75 -0.06 -3.56 -1.24
C THR A 75 -1.15 -4.59 -1.49
N CYS A 76 -1.80 -4.47 -2.64
CA CYS A 76 -2.72 -5.49 -3.15
C CYS A 76 -2.70 -5.48 -4.69
N GLY A 77 -2.86 -6.66 -5.30
CA GLY A 77 -2.91 -6.82 -6.75
C GLY A 77 -1.55 -7.11 -7.41
N TYR A 78 -0.44 -6.92 -6.70
CA TYR A 78 0.89 -7.30 -7.16
C TYR A 78 1.20 -8.77 -6.86
N THR A 79 2.04 -9.39 -7.70
CA THR A 79 2.60 -10.70 -7.39
C THR A 79 3.79 -10.58 -6.44
N PRO A 80 4.15 -11.67 -5.73
CA PRO A 80 5.34 -11.70 -4.90
C PRO A 80 6.60 -11.30 -5.69
N GLY A 81 7.37 -10.38 -5.14
CA GLY A 81 8.63 -9.91 -5.76
C GLY A 81 8.49 -8.63 -6.60
N GLU A 82 7.33 -8.34 -7.17
CA GLU A 82 7.15 -7.17 -8.05
C GLU A 82 7.39 -5.82 -7.38
N VAL A 83 7.16 -5.72 -6.08
CA VAL A 83 7.35 -4.46 -5.34
C VAL A 83 8.50 -4.51 -4.34
N ASP A 84 9.27 -5.58 -4.33
CA ASP A 84 10.36 -5.77 -3.35
C ASP A 84 11.46 -4.70 -3.50
N GLY A 85 11.75 -4.24 -4.71
CA GLY A 85 12.70 -3.16 -4.98
C GLY A 85 12.21 -1.79 -4.49
N TYR A 86 10.92 -1.63 -4.29
CA TYR A 86 10.26 -0.36 -3.94
C TYR A 86 9.81 -0.28 -2.48
N TRP A 87 10.27 -1.20 -1.61
CA TRP A 87 9.86 -1.19 -0.20
C TRP A 87 10.27 0.10 0.52
N ARG A 88 11.36 0.74 0.09
CA ARG A 88 11.83 2.04 0.58
C ARG A 88 12.50 2.80 -0.57
N VAL A 89 11.91 3.92 -0.96
CA VAL A 89 12.40 4.78 -2.04
C VAL A 89 12.69 6.17 -1.47
N PRO A 90 13.95 6.66 -1.51
CA PRO A 90 14.26 8.03 -1.09
C PRO A 90 13.42 9.05 -1.88
N LEU A 91 12.94 10.10 -1.22
CA LEU A 91 12.17 11.16 -1.89
C LEU A 91 12.97 11.91 -2.96
N SER A 92 14.30 11.86 -2.89
CA SER A 92 15.19 12.42 -3.91
C SER A 92 15.19 11.62 -5.22
N VAL A 93 14.83 10.33 -5.18
CA VAL A 93 14.72 9.49 -6.37
C VAL A 93 13.42 9.82 -7.11
N PRO A 94 13.49 10.28 -8.38
CA PRO A 94 12.31 10.66 -9.14
C PRO A 94 11.50 9.43 -9.55
N THR A 95 10.33 9.25 -8.92
CA THR A 95 9.31 8.26 -9.26
C THR A 95 7.93 8.95 -9.24
N PRO A 96 6.87 8.36 -9.80
CA PRO A 96 5.53 8.94 -9.70
C PRO A 96 5.12 9.25 -8.26
N PHE A 97 5.37 8.32 -7.33
CA PHE A 97 5.03 8.48 -5.91
C PHE A 97 5.87 9.56 -5.20
N SER A 98 7.20 9.59 -5.42
CA SER A 98 8.06 10.62 -4.81
C SER A 98 7.76 12.01 -5.35
N ARG A 99 7.43 12.11 -6.64
CA ARG A 99 7.00 13.35 -7.28
C ARG A 99 5.69 13.84 -6.69
N CYS A 100 4.69 12.96 -6.57
CA CYS A 100 3.40 13.24 -5.95
C CYS A 100 3.57 13.81 -4.53
N VAL A 101 4.47 13.24 -3.72
CA VAL A 101 4.75 13.73 -2.36
C VAL A 101 5.42 15.10 -2.37
N ARG A 102 6.42 15.32 -3.22
CA ARG A 102 7.14 16.60 -3.29
C ARG A 102 6.27 17.75 -3.80
N GLU A 103 5.42 17.48 -4.80
CA GLU A 103 4.54 18.47 -5.42
C GLU A 103 3.22 18.64 -4.65
N ALA A 104 2.91 17.69 -3.75
CA ALA A 104 1.63 17.61 -3.04
C ALA A 104 0.42 17.57 -4.00
N GLU A 105 0.60 16.97 -5.18
CA GLU A 105 -0.38 16.90 -6.25
C GLU A 105 -0.60 15.46 -6.71
N VAL A 106 -1.78 15.19 -7.25
CA VAL A 106 -2.06 13.90 -7.90
C VAL A 106 -1.30 13.85 -9.22
N ILE A 107 -0.52 12.77 -9.39
CA ILE A 107 0.23 12.49 -10.62
C ILE A 107 -0.43 11.31 -11.33
N ILE A 108 -0.68 11.48 -12.61
CA ILE A 108 -1.24 10.44 -13.47
C ILE A 108 -0.33 10.35 -14.69
N ASP A 109 0.29 9.20 -14.86
CA ASP A 109 1.19 8.92 -15.95
C ASP A 109 0.69 7.72 -16.77
N GLU A 110 0.87 7.79 -18.09
CA GLU A 110 0.67 6.63 -18.95
C GLU A 110 1.70 5.55 -18.60
N ILE A 111 1.27 4.31 -18.36
CA ILE A 111 2.18 3.25 -17.91
C ILE A 111 3.33 3.02 -18.90
N GLU A 112 3.08 3.20 -20.19
CA GLU A 112 4.06 3.05 -21.27
C GLU A 112 5.14 4.15 -21.24
N GLU A 113 4.85 5.30 -20.63
CA GLU A 113 5.77 6.44 -20.56
C GLU A 113 6.52 6.53 -19.23
N VAL A 114 6.15 5.72 -18.23
CA VAL A 114 6.69 5.81 -16.87
C VAL A 114 8.22 5.67 -16.86
N THR A 115 8.77 4.66 -17.53
CA THR A 115 10.22 4.44 -17.58
C THR A 115 10.95 5.50 -18.39
N THR A 116 10.29 6.11 -19.37
CA THR A 116 10.83 7.23 -20.15
C THR A 116 10.83 8.52 -19.34
N ARG A 117 9.76 8.78 -18.59
CA ARG A 117 9.61 9.99 -17.79
C ARG A 117 10.42 9.94 -16.49
N PHE A 118 10.59 8.77 -15.90
CA PHE A 118 11.32 8.55 -14.65
C PHE A 118 12.51 7.62 -14.88
N GLU A 119 13.68 8.22 -15.15
CA GLU A 119 14.91 7.49 -15.47
C GLU A 119 15.29 6.46 -14.39
N ALA A 120 15.00 6.74 -13.11
CA ALA A 120 15.25 5.82 -12.01
C ALA A 120 14.51 4.47 -12.14
N LEU A 121 13.43 4.41 -12.92
CA LEU A 121 12.62 3.21 -13.14
C LEU A 121 13.10 2.40 -14.37
N ARG A 122 14.04 2.90 -15.17
CA ARG A 122 14.60 2.17 -16.34
C ARG A 122 15.35 0.91 -15.94
N VAL A 123 15.93 0.88 -14.73
CA VAL A 123 16.62 -0.32 -14.20
C VAL A 123 15.68 -1.51 -14.07
N ASP A 124 14.38 -1.24 -13.96
CA ASP A 124 13.32 -2.23 -13.80
C ASP A 124 12.39 -2.29 -15.03
N GLU A 125 12.89 -1.96 -16.23
CA GLU A 125 12.10 -1.89 -17.46
C GLU A 125 11.32 -3.20 -17.71
N GLY A 126 11.94 -4.35 -17.51
CA GLY A 126 11.27 -5.65 -17.63
C GLY A 126 10.12 -5.86 -16.62
N LEU A 127 10.16 -5.21 -15.45
CA LEU A 127 9.05 -5.22 -14.50
C LEU A 127 7.86 -4.40 -15.04
N TRP A 128 8.14 -3.24 -15.63
CA TRP A 128 7.11 -2.37 -16.23
C TRP A 128 6.50 -3.00 -17.48
N GLU A 129 7.29 -3.67 -18.32
CA GLU A 129 6.79 -4.51 -19.42
C GLU A 129 5.89 -5.63 -18.90
N GLY A 130 6.28 -6.28 -17.80
CA GLY A 130 5.47 -7.28 -17.11
C GLY A 130 4.14 -6.74 -16.61
N PHE A 131 4.11 -5.51 -16.08
CA PHE A 131 2.87 -4.85 -15.67
C PHE A 131 1.97 -4.56 -16.87
N ILE A 132 2.52 -4.05 -17.98
CA ILE A 132 1.77 -3.81 -19.22
C ILE A 132 1.19 -5.13 -19.75
N ALA A 133 1.98 -6.19 -19.80
CA ALA A 133 1.52 -7.51 -20.26
C ALA A 133 0.40 -8.08 -19.39
N ARG A 134 0.44 -7.84 -18.08
CA ARG A 134 -0.53 -8.39 -17.12
C ARG A 134 -1.77 -7.51 -16.92
N PHE A 135 -1.60 -6.21 -16.87
CA PHE A 135 -2.67 -5.27 -16.53
C PHE A 135 -3.23 -4.52 -17.74
N GLY A 136 -2.49 -4.46 -18.84
CA GLY A 136 -2.84 -3.69 -20.05
C GLY A 136 -2.16 -2.32 -20.06
N VAL A 137 -2.47 -1.55 -21.10
CA VAL A 137 -1.95 -0.19 -21.34
C VAL A 137 -2.78 0.86 -20.59
N GLY A 138 -2.72 0.82 -19.28
CA GLY A 138 -3.44 1.73 -18.41
C GLY A 138 -2.61 2.94 -18.00
N GLN A 139 -2.88 3.42 -16.78
CA GLN A 139 -2.25 4.59 -16.20
C GLN A 139 -1.73 4.26 -14.79
N VAL A 140 -0.67 4.93 -14.37
CA VAL A 140 -0.17 4.92 -12.99
C VAL A 140 -0.75 6.13 -12.27
N ILE A 141 -1.50 5.89 -11.21
CA ILE A 141 -2.07 6.91 -10.33
C ILE A 141 -1.18 7.01 -9.10
N SER A 142 -0.80 8.23 -8.73
CA SER A 142 -0.14 8.54 -7.46
C SER A 142 -0.82 9.74 -6.83
N ALA A 143 -1.40 9.56 -5.65
CA ALA A 143 -2.10 10.61 -4.91
C ALA A 143 -1.46 10.80 -3.53
N PRO A 144 -1.25 12.05 -3.06
CA PRO A 144 -0.64 12.30 -1.77
C PRO A 144 -1.59 11.93 -0.63
N ILE A 145 -1.05 11.42 0.47
CA ILE A 145 -1.78 11.27 1.74
C ILE A 145 -1.48 12.49 2.58
N ILE A 146 -2.51 13.31 2.84
CA ILE A 146 -2.35 14.59 3.51
C ILE A 146 -3.02 14.57 4.89
N PHE A 147 -2.27 14.98 5.90
CA PHE A 147 -2.81 15.21 7.25
C PHE A 147 -2.37 16.58 7.78
N GLN A 148 -3.33 17.39 8.21
CA GLN A 148 -3.11 18.75 8.72
C GLN A 148 -2.24 19.62 7.79
N GLY A 149 -2.43 19.48 6.48
CA GLY A 149 -1.69 20.23 5.46
C GLY A 149 -0.29 19.73 5.15
N THR A 150 0.15 18.65 5.79
CA THR A 150 1.44 18.00 5.55
C THR A 150 1.22 16.70 4.77
N VAL A 151 2.06 16.44 3.76
CA VAL A 151 2.07 15.15 3.05
C VAL A 151 2.83 14.14 3.90
N ILE A 152 2.13 13.10 4.36
CA ILE A 152 2.69 12.05 5.23
C ILE A 152 2.85 10.70 4.51
N GLY A 153 2.46 10.62 3.25
CA GLY A 153 2.56 9.41 2.45
C GLY A 153 2.00 9.62 1.05
N ALA A 154 1.86 8.54 0.33
CA ALA A 154 1.15 8.49 -0.94
C ALA A 154 0.42 7.16 -1.10
N PHE A 155 -0.64 7.17 -1.88
CA PHE A 155 -1.33 5.96 -2.32
C PHE A 155 -1.60 6.05 -3.82
N GLY A 156 -1.83 4.93 -4.44
CA GLY A 156 -2.16 4.88 -5.85
C GLY A 156 -2.03 3.48 -6.39
N GLY A 157 -1.96 3.36 -7.71
CA GLY A 157 -1.89 2.05 -8.33
C GLY A 157 -1.87 2.11 -9.85
N ILE A 158 -2.07 0.95 -10.46
CA ILE A 158 -2.06 0.76 -11.91
C ILE A 158 -3.50 0.48 -12.35
N THR A 159 -4.01 1.25 -13.33
CA THR A 159 -5.30 0.96 -13.97
C THR A 159 -5.12 0.01 -15.15
N ARG A 160 -6.19 -0.72 -15.54
CA ARG A 160 -6.15 -1.62 -16.70
C ARG A 160 -6.32 -0.88 -18.03
N SER A 161 -6.95 0.28 -17.99
CA SER A 161 -7.26 1.07 -19.18
C SER A 161 -6.94 2.54 -18.97
N LYS A 162 -6.66 3.24 -20.08
CA LYS A 162 -6.56 4.70 -20.09
C LYS A 162 -7.94 5.31 -19.97
N ARG A 163 -8.03 6.39 -19.21
CA ARG A 163 -9.29 7.15 -19.03
C ARG A 163 -9.03 8.64 -19.00
N GLN A 164 -10.07 9.42 -19.28
CA GLN A 164 -10.07 10.83 -18.98
C GLN A 164 -10.48 11.05 -17.53
N TRP A 165 -9.74 11.91 -16.84
CA TRP A 165 -9.96 12.22 -15.44
C TRP A 165 -10.86 13.42 -15.28
N THR A 166 -11.88 13.29 -14.47
CA THR A 166 -12.88 14.33 -14.19
C THR A 166 -12.62 15.00 -12.83
N SER A 167 -13.26 16.14 -12.60
CA SER A 167 -13.21 16.81 -11.29
C SER A 167 -13.71 15.90 -10.16
N LEU A 168 -14.68 15.02 -10.45
CA LEU A 168 -15.18 14.05 -9.49
C LEU A 168 -14.14 13.01 -9.11
N ASP A 169 -13.37 12.50 -10.07
CA ASP A 169 -12.30 11.54 -9.81
C ASP A 169 -11.26 12.13 -8.86
N PHE A 170 -10.85 13.38 -9.09
CA PHE A 170 -9.93 14.10 -8.21
C PHE A 170 -10.54 14.35 -6.82
N ALA A 171 -11.84 14.65 -6.72
CA ALA A 171 -12.50 14.80 -5.43
C ALA A 171 -12.53 13.47 -4.64
N VAL A 172 -12.71 12.34 -5.31
CA VAL A 172 -12.61 11.01 -4.68
C VAL A 172 -11.20 10.76 -4.16
N LEU A 173 -10.17 11.03 -4.97
CA LEU A 173 -8.76 10.87 -4.55
C LEU A 173 -8.43 11.78 -3.35
N ASP A 174 -8.92 13.03 -3.31
CA ASP A 174 -8.74 13.96 -2.20
C ASP A 174 -9.44 13.47 -0.92
N GLY A 175 -10.66 12.94 -1.05
CA GLY A 175 -11.38 12.31 0.06
C GLY A 175 -10.64 11.09 0.61
N LEU A 176 -10.09 10.24 -0.25
CA LEU A 176 -9.27 9.10 0.13
C LEU A 176 -7.95 9.54 0.80
N SER A 177 -7.30 10.58 0.26
CA SER A 177 -6.12 11.21 0.84
C SER A 177 -6.35 11.59 2.30
N SER A 178 -7.42 12.32 2.56
CA SER A 178 -7.79 12.78 3.90
C SER A 178 -8.11 11.61 4.85
N ALA A 179 -8.87 10.63 4.37
CA ALA A 179 -9.25 9.46 5.16
C ALA A 179 -8.04 8.59 5.53
N LEU A 180 -7.14 8.36 4.58
CA LEU A 180 -5.88 7.63 4.80
C LEU A 180 -4.95 8.40 5.73
N GLY A 181 -4.92 9.73 5.64
CA GLY A 181 -4.15 10.59 6.54
C GLY A 181 -4.60 10.43 8.01
N LEU A 182 -5.91 10.46 8.25
CA LEU A 182 -6.47 10.20 9.58
C LEU A 182 -6.14 8.79 10.07
N TRP A 183 -6.33 7.77 9.23
CA TRP A 183 -6.03 6.39 9.60
C TRP A 183 -4.54 6.20 9.92
N MET A 184 -3.64 6.71 9.08
CA MET A 184 -2.19 6.52 9.22
C MET A 184 -1.66 7.15 10.51
N THR A 185 -2.11 8.36 10.86
CA THR A 185 -1.72 9.04 12.11
C THR A 185 -2.20 8.32 13.36
N HIS A 186 -3.36 7.65 13.33
CA HIS A 186 -3.85 6.88 14.47
C HIS A 186 -3.13 5.54 14.64
N GLN A 187 -2.43 5.05 13.60
CA GLN A 187 -1.60 3.85 13.72
C GLN A 187 -0.42 4.04 14.68
N ASP A 188 0.15 5.25 14.72
CA ASP A 188 1.34 5.59 15.51
C ASP A 188 1.04 6.12 16.92
N THR A 189 -0.25 6.28 17.28
CA THR A 189 -0.63 6.79 18.60
C THR A 189 -0.39 5.73 19.68
N PRO A 190 0.39 6.04 20.76
CA PRO A 190 0.74 5.06 21.79
C PRO A 190 -0.45 4.42 22.49
N SER A 191 -1.57 5.15 22.68
CA SER A 191 -2.81 4.64 23.27
C SER A 191 -3.48 3.55 22.40
N VAL A 192 -3.43 3.72 21.09
CA VAL A 192 -3.96 2.72 20.12
C VAL A 192 -3.06 1.50 20.07
N ARG A 193 -1.74 1.66 20.22
CA ARG A 193 -0.79 0.54 20.34
C ARG A 193 -1.06 -0.30 21.59
N THR A 194 -1.36 0.33 22.73
CA THR A 194 -1.66 -0.39 23.97
C THR A 194 -3.00 -1.15 23.86
N ASP A 195 -4.04 -0.53 23.31
CA ASP A 195 -5.33 -1.16 23.08
C ASP A 195 -5.27 -2.27 22.00
N ARG A 196 -4.40 -2.11 21.00
CA ARG A 196 -4.08 -3.17 20.02
C ARG A 196 -3.30 -4.33 20.63
N LEU A 197 -2.37 -4.07 21.55
CA LEU A 197 -1.65 -5.13 22.25
C LEU A 197 -2.61 -5.94 23.14
N VAL A 198 -3.56 -5.27 23.81
CA VAL A 198 -4.60 -5.93 24.61
C VAL A 198 -5.63 -6.68 23.72
N ARG A 199 -6.00 -6.11 22.55
CA ARG A 199 -6.87 -6.80 21.58
C ARG A 199 -6.13 -7.88 20.78
N ARG A 200 -4.79 -7.82 20.66
CA ARG A 200 -3.98 -8.87 20.04
C ARG A 200 -3.99 -10.17 20.83
N ASP A 201 -4.18 -10.12 22.14
CA ASP A 201 -4.34 -11.34 22.96
C ASP A 201 -5.70 -12.05 22.73
N THR A 202 -6.65 -11.39 22.05
CA THR A 202 -7.97 -11.95 21.70
C THR A 202 -8.27 -11.94 20.18
N ALA A 203 -7.50 -11.21 19.36
CA ALA A 203 -7.60 -11.26 17.90
C ALA A 203 -6.72 -12.38 17.37
N ILE A 204 -7.32 -13.33 16.65
CA ILE A 204 -6.61 -14.40 15.95
C ILE A 204 -5.47 -13.77 15.15
N LEU A 205 -4.23 -14.00 15.57
CA LEU A 205 -3.01 -13.62 14.85
C LEU A 205 -3.05 -14.33 13.48
N HIS A 206 -3.26 -13.59 12.42
CA HIS A 206 -3.24 -14.14 11.06
C HIS A 206 -1.86 -13.92 10.45
N LEU A 207 -1.10 -14.99 10.33
CA LEU A 207 0.07 -15.04 9.47
C LEU A 207 -0.39 -15.27 8.02
N THR A 208 0.21 -14.56 7.07
CA THR A 208 0.02 -14.88 5.65
C THR A 208 0.53 -16.29 5.35
N SER A 209 0.02 -16.94 4.31
CA SER A 209 0.50 -18.27 3.89
C SER A 209 2.02 -18.30 3.66
N ARG A 210 2.57 -17.19 3.15
CA ARG A 210 4.02 -17.02 2.96
C ARG A 210 4.77 -16.96 4.28
N GLN A 211 4.28 -16.17 5.24
CA GLN A 211 4.89 -16.07 6.57
C GLN A 211 4.84 -17.41 7.30
N GLN A 212 3.76 -18.16 7.17
CA GLN A 212 3.65 -19.51 7.71
C GLN A 212 4.68 -20.46 7.10
N GLN A 213 4.85 -20.45 5.76
CA GLN A 213 5.86 -21.27 5.07
C GLN A 213 7.28 -20.91 5.53
N ILE A 214 7.58 -19.60 5.62
CA ILE A 214 8.90 -19.14 6.09
C ILE A 214 9.14 -19.58 7.52
N LEU A 215 8.19 -19.39 8.44
CA LEU A 215 8.34 -19.74 9.84
C LEU A 215 8.48 -21.26 10.06
N ARG A 216 7.79 -22.10 9.27
CA ARG A 216 8.02 -23.56 9.28
C ARG A 216 9.46 -23.92 8.92
N LEU A 217 10.04 -23.25 7.91
CA LEU A 217 11.42 -23.49 7.53
C LEU A 217 12.42 -22.93 8.57
N VAL A 218 12.06 -21.85 9.25
CA VAL A 218 12.82 -21.33 10.40
C VAL A 218 12.83 -22.34 11.55
N GLU A 219 11.68 -22.93 11.87
CA GLU A 219 11.52 -23.94 12.92
C GLU A 219 12.46 -25.15 12.73
N VAL A 220 12.64 -25.57 11.47
CA VAL A 220 13.60 -26.65 11.12
C VAL A 220 15.03 -26.13 10.88
N GLY A 221 15.36 -24.92 11.37
CA GLY A 221 16.71 -24.37 11.39
C GLY A 221 17.26 -23.88 10.05
N LYS A 222 16.41 -23.69 9.01
CA LYS A 222 16.87 -23.20 7.71
C LYS A 222 17.36 -21.75 7.78
N SER A 223 18.46 -21.45 7.11
CA SER A 223 18.97 -20.09 6.92
C SER A 223 18.08 -19.30 5.92
N ASN A 224 18.16 -17.96 5.95
CA ASN A 224 17.40 -17.14 4.98
C ASN A 224 17.75 -17.47 3.52
N SER A 225 19.02 -17.81 3.25
CA SER A 225 19.46 -18.25 1.90
C SER A 225 18.86 -19.60 1.53
N SER A 226 18.77 -20.55 2.46
CA SER A 226 18.14 -21.85 2.22
C SER A 226 16.62 -21.72 2.04
N ILE A 227 15.99 -20.82 2.80
CA ILE A 227 14.54 -20.52 2.66
C ILE A 227 14.27 -19.84 1.32
N SER A 228 15.11 -18.89 0.92
CA SER A 228 15.07 -18.21 -0.38
C SER A 228 15.09 -19.22 -1.53
N LEU A 229 16.03 -20.16 -1.50
CA LEU A 229 16.14 -21.21 -2.51
C LEU A 229 14.92 -22.17 -2.50
N ALA A 230 14.44 -22.55 -1.32
CA ALA A 230 13.32 -23.49 -1.18
C ALA A 230 11.98 -22.91 -1.64
N LEU A 231 11.75 -21.60 -1.44
CA LEU A 231 10.50 -20.93 -1.72
C LEU A 231 10.51 -20.11 -3.01
N GLY A 232 11.66 -19.97 -3.68
CA GLY A 232 11.80 -19.19 -4.91
C GLY A 232 11.72 -17.68 -4.72
N TYR A 233 12.01 -17.17 -3.50
CA TYR A 233 12.02 -15.74 -3.19
C TYR A 233 13.44 -15.22 -3.00
N SER A 234 13.63 -13.89 -3.11
CA SER A 234 14.92 -13.28 -2.78
C SER A 234 15.21 -13.37 -1.28
N VAL A 235 16.50 -13.38 -0.90
CA VAL A 235 16.92 -13.38 0.52
C VAL A 235 16.40 -12.13 1.24
N SER A 236 16.30 -10.99 0.54
CA SER A 236 15.73 -9.75 1.06
C SER A 236 14.25 -9.90 1.39
N THR A 237 13.46 -10.53 0.52
CA THR A 237 12.05 -10.85 0.74
C THR A 237 11.87 -11.72 1.98
N ILE A 238 12.69 -12.77 2.13
CA ILE A 238 12.64 -13.65 3.31
C ILE A 238 12.91 -12.86 4.60
N LYS A 239 13.94 -11.99 4.59
CA LYS A 239 14.25 -11.13 5.75
C LYS A 239 13.08 -10.21 6.12
N GLN A 240 12.44 -9.60 5.13
CA GLN A 240 11.31 -8.69 5.35
C GLN A 240 10.09 -9.42 5.91
N GLU A 241 9.72 -10.56 5.34
CA GLU A 241 8.57 -11.34 5.84
C GLU A 241 8.79 -11.86 7.25
N LEU A 242 10.02 -12.32 7.57
CA LEU A 242 10.38 -12.66 8.93
C LEU A 242 10.28 -11.48 9.88
N GLN A 243 10.75 -10.30 9.47
CA GLN A 243 10.70 -9.10 10.29
C GLN A 243 9.26 -8.62 10.51
N ARG A 244 8.38 -8.77 9.49
CA ARG A 244 6.94 -8.50 9.63
C ARG A 244 6.28 -9.49 10.59
N ALA A 245 6.56 -10.79 10.44
CA ALA A 245 6.03 -11.82 11.32
C ALA A 245 6.52 -11.65 12.77
N MET A 246 7.79 -11.34 12.98
CA MET A 246 8.36 -11.05 14.30
C MET A 246 7.67 -9.84 14.94
N ARG A 247 7.49 -8.76 14.20
CA ARG A 247 6.78 -7.57 14.67
C ARG A 247 5.32 -7.85 15.02
N SER A 248 4.61 -8.61 14.18
CA SER A 248 3.19 -8.95 14.45
C SER A 248 3.04 -9.81 15.71
N MET A 249 4.04 -10.63 16.02
CA MET A 249 4.05 -11.49 17.20
C MET A 249 4.72 -10.85 18.42
N GLY A 250 5.28 -9.64 18.30
CA GLY A 250 5.92 -8.93 19.41
C GLY A 250 7.19 -9.59 19.90
N VAL A 251 7.94 -10.29 19.03
CA VAL A 251 9.21 -10.94 19.35
C VAL A 251 10.35 -10.34 18.54
N SER A 252 11.58 -10.42 19.07
CA SER A 252 12.77 -9.87 18.43
C SER A 252 13.66 -10.92 17.76
N ASP A 253 13.39 -12.20 18.02
CA ASP A 253 14.15 -13.32 17.46
C ASP A 253 13.28 -14.19 16.53
N ARG A 254 13.91 -14.72 15.48
CA ARG A 254 13.23 -15.53 14.46
C ARG A 254 12.79 -16.91 14.98
N ILE A 255 13.54 -17.49 15.92
CA ILE A 255 13.25 -18.79 16.52
C ILE A 255 12.06 -18.63 17.46
N ASP A 256 12.05 -17.55 18.26
CA ASP A 256 10.93 -17.19 19.13
C ASP A 256 9.66 -16.94 18.30
N ALA A 257 9.78 -16.33 17.10
CA ALA A 257 8.68 -16.14 16.20
C ALA A 257 8.08 -17.47 15.71
N ALA A 258 8.92 -18.43 15.33
CA ALA A 258 8.47 -19.75 14.91
C ALA A 258 7.82 -20.53 16.08
N ALA A 259 8.46 -20.52 17.26
CA ALA A 259 7.93 -21.18 18.47
C ALA A 259 6.58 -20.57 18.89
N ARG A 260 6.45 -19.24 18.88
CA ARG A 260 5.18 -18.55 19.21
C ARG A 260 4.09 -18.83 18.19
N ALA A 261 4.42 -18.86 16.90
CA ALA A 261 3.47 -19.21 15.84
C ALA A 261 2.95 -20.65 15.99
N ARG A 262 3.83 -21.60 16.37
CA ARG A 262 3.47 -22.99 16.67
C ARG A 262 2.55 -23.08 17.89
N SER A 263 2.89 -22.41 18.99
CA SER A 263 2.11 -22.42 20.23
C SER A 263 0.70 -21.83 20.06
N LEU A 264 0.54 -20.91 19.10
CA LEU A 264 -0.75 -20.31 18.76
C LEU A 264 -1.55 -21.09 17.70
N GLY A 265 -1.05 -22.24 17.23
CA GLY A 265 -1.70 -23.06 16.22
C GLY A 265 -1.72 -22.43 14.80
N LEU A 266 -0.84 -21.46 14.57
CA LEU A 266 -0.75 -20.74 13.28
C LEU A 266 0.11 -21.50 12.25
N LEU A 267 0.89 -22.49 12.69
CA LEU A 267 1.63 -23.40 11.83
C LEU A 267 0.96 -24.78 11.90
N THR A 268 0.04 -25.04 10.98
CA THR A 268 -0.51 -26.38 10.76
C THR A 268 0.45 -27.21 9.93
N ASP A 269 0.51 -28.50 10.17
CA ASP A 269 1.37 -29.45 9.44
C ASP A 269 1.00 -29.56 7.96
#